data_10d3d6cdeca27ed0a4ebbdeb56411c88
#
_entry.id   10d3d6cdeca27ed0a4ebbdeb56411c88
#
_cell.length_a   1.000
_cell.length_b   1.000
_cell.length_c   1.000
_cell.angle_alpha   90.00
_cell.angle_beta   90.00
_cell.angle_gamma   90.00
#
_symmetry.space_group_name_H-M   'P 1'
#
loop_
_entity.id
_entity.type
_entity.pdbx_description
1 polymer ?
#
loop_
_entity_poly.entity_id
_entity_poly.type
_entity_poly.pdbx_seq_one_letter_code
_entity_poly.pdbx_strand_id
1 'polypeptide(L)'
;DLERTKKQIEDVIGIDTSNAIPCSGKTGEGIEDILEQIIVSLPAPEGEKNSDLKCLLVDSWYDTYLGVVILVRVINGKISKNMKIKMMSTNQEYIIEKVGVFTPKATDINELNAGEIGFITTGIKILSETKVGDTICDANKPLHQALPGFKPSKPVVFCGLFPVDSSEYQKLKDGLGKLQLNDASFSFEAESSSALGLGFRCGFLGLLHLEIITERLEREF
;
A
#
# COMPACT_ATOMS: atom_id res chain seq x y z
N ASP A 1 11.96 -7.22 -33.28
CA ASP A 1 13.02 -6.32 -33.80
C ASP A 1 13.62 -5.52 -32.64
N LEU A 2 14.68 -6.09 -32.05
CA LEU A 2 15.34 -5.57 -30.85
C LEU A 2 15.91 -4.15 -31.06
N GLU A 3 16.66 -3.96 -32.14
CA GLU A 3 17.35 -2.71 -32.42
C GLU A 3 16.36 -1.55 -32.64
N ARG A 4 15.27 -1.83 -33.33
CA ARG A 4 14.20 -0.84 -33.53
C ARG A 4 13.55 -0.47 -32.19
N THR A 5 13.29 -1.46 -31.31
CA THR A 5 12.67 -1.21 -30.01
C THR A 5 13.59 -0.40 -29.10
N LYS A 6 14.88 -0.74 -29.03
CA LYS A 6 15.88 0.03 -28.30
C LYS A 6 15.92 1.48 -28.77
N LYS A 7 16.02 1.68 -30.09
CA LYS A 7 16.03 3.04 -30.65
C LYS A 7 14.74 3.82 -30.33
N GLN A 8 13.59 3.17 -30.37
CA GLN A 8 12.31 3.82 -29.97
C GLN A 8 12.31 4.24 -28.51
N ILE A 9 12.85 3.43 -27.61
CA ILE A 9 12.97 3.76 -26.18
C ILE A 9 13.88 4.97 -25.99
N GLU A 10 15.02 5.00 -26.67
CA GLU A 10 15.94 6.13 -26.61
C GLU A 10 15.35 7.42 -27.19
N ASP A 11 14.75 7.34 -28.38
CA ASP A 11 14.21 8.50 -29.10
C ASP A 11 12.96 9.10 -28.41
N VAL A 12 12.08 8.26 -27.84
CA VAL A 12 10.78 8.70 -27.30
C VAL A 12 10.84 8.93 -25.79
N ILE A 13 11.54 8.06 -25.04
CA ILE A 13 11.56 8.09 -23.57
C ILE A 13 12.84 8.76 -23.07
N GLY A 14 13.93 8.73 -23.85
CA GLY A 14 15.23 9.31 -23.48
C GLY A 14 16.01 8.45 -22.48
N ILE A 15 15.76 7.13 -22.42
CA ILE A 15 16.47 6.18 -21.57
C ILE A 15 17.54 5.47 -22.40
N ASP A 16 18.79 5.45 -21.90
CA ASP A 16 19.87 4.68 -22.50
C ASP A 16 19.57 3.17 -22.45
N THR A 17 19.59 2.53 -23.61
CA THR A 17 19.29 1.10 -23.77
C THR A 17 20.54 0.24 -23.97
N SER A 18 21.75 0.77 -23.80
CA SER A 18 23.01 0.04 -23.99
C SER A 18 23.08 -1.25 -23.14
N ASN A 19 22.55 -1.19 -21.92
CA ASN A 19 22.53 -2.31 -20.97
C ASN A 19 21.17 -3.03 -20.91
N ALA A 20 20.25 -2.77 -21.85
CA ALA A 20 18.95 -3.42 -21.86
C ALA A 20 19.07 -4.91 -22.18
N ILE A 21 18.50 -5.75 -21.32
CA ILE A 21 18.50 -7.20 -21.46
C ILE A 21 17.26 -7.63 -22.22
N PRO A 22 17.42 -8.29 -23.39
CA PRO A 22 16.30 -8.88 -24.10
C PRO A 22 15.70 -10.03 -23.28
N CYS A 23 14.37 -10.05 -23.14
CA CYS A 23 13.71 -11.12 -22.41
C CYS A 23 12.38 -11.53 -23.06
N SER A 24 11.93 -12.73 -22.73
CA SER A 24 10.66 -13.27 -23.18
C SER A 24 9.90 -13.90 -22.00
N GLY A 25 8.82 -13.29 -21.56
CA GLY A 25 7.95 -13.87 -20.53
C GLY A 25 7.27 -15.19 -20.97
N LYS A 26 7.20 -15.47 -22.28
CA LYS A 26 6.63 -16.72 -22.81
C LYS A 26 7.61 -17.88 -22.76
N THR A 27 8.89 -17.64 -23.11
CA THR A 27 9.91 -18.69 -23.22
C THR A 27 10.81 -18.78 -21.98
N GLY A 28 10.86 -17.75 -21.15
CA GLY A 28 11.78 -17.64 -20.03
C GLY A 28 13.19 -17.13 -20.42
N GLU A 29 13.43 -16.87 -21.70
CA GLU A 29 14.71 -16.36 -22.19
C GLU A 29 15.05 -15.01 -21.54
N GLY A 30 16.29 -14.85 -21.08
CA GLY A 30 16.80 -13.61 -20.46
C GLY A 30 16.28 -13.30 -19.05
N ILE A 31 15.45 -14.15 -18.44
CA ILE A 31 14.90 -13.88 -17.09
C ILE A 31 15.99 -13.96 -16.03
N GLU A 32 16.87 -14.98 -16.10
CA GLU A 32 17.98 -15.11 -15.16
C GLU A 32 18.95 -13.93 -15.26
N ASP A 33 19.25 -13.47 -16.48
CA ASP A 33 20.12 -12.31 -16.72
C ASP A 33 19.53 -11.03 -16.11
N ILE A 34 18.20 -10.85 -16.18
CA ILE A 34 17.53 -9.72 -15.53
C ILE A 34 17.66 -9.80 -14.01
N LEU A 35 17.46 -10.97 -13.41
CA LEU A 35 17.57 -11.15 -11.96
C LEU A 35 19.00 -10.88 -11.47
N GLU A 36 20.00 -11.39 -12.18
CA GLU A 36 21.41 -11.10 -11.89
C GLU A 36 21.74 -9.61 -12.06
N GLN A 37 21.23 -8.97 -13.10
CA GLN A 37 21.45 -7.54 -13.33
C GLN A 37 20.82 -6.69 -12.23
N ILE A 38 19.65 -7.07 -11.70
CA ILE A 38 19.01 -6.42 -10.54
C ILE A 38 19.95 -6.48 -9.34
N ILE A 39 20.51 -7.66 -9.03
CA ILE A 39 21.40 -7.85 -7.88
C ILE A 39 22.69 -7.03 -8.03
N VAL A 40 23.25 -6.97 -9.24
CA VAL A 40 24.51 -6.25 -9.51
C VAL A 40 24.32 -4.73 -9.56
N SER A 41 23.21 -4.26 -10.12
CA SER A 41 23.02 -2.84 -10.41
C SER A 41 22.31 -2.04 -9.33
N LEU A 42 21.46 -2.69 -8.54
CA LEU A 42 20.72 -1.99 -7.50
C LEU A 42 21.53 -1.92 -6.19
N PRO A 43 21.70 -0.71 -5.62
CA PRO A 43 22.36 -0.58 -4.32
C PRO A 43 21.54 -1.26 -3.22
N ALA A 44 22.22 -1.84 -2.23
CA ALA A 44 21.58 -2.34 -1.05
C ALA A 44 20.83 -1.21 -0.31
N PRO A 45 19.73 -1.52 0.39
CA PRO A 45 19.03 -0.53 1.21
C PRO A 45 19.97 0.09 2.25
N GLU A 46 19.97 1.42 2.32
CA GLU A 46 20.71 2.15 3.35
C GLU A 46 19.94 2.13 4.67
N GLY A 47 20.65 2.22 5.78
CA GLY A 47 20.06 2.35 7.11
C GLY A 47 20.97 1.91 8.25
N GLU A 48 20.77 2.46 9.43
CA GLU A 48 21.57 2.18 10.61
C GLU A 48 20.76 1.36 11.63
N LYS A 49 21.20 0.13 11.91
CA LYS A 49 20.52 -0.80 12.85
C LYS A 49 20.49 -0.29 14.28
N ASN A 50 21.50 0.44 14.71
CA ASN A 50 21.69 0.86 16.12
C ASN A 50 21.17 2.27 16.39
N SER A 51 20.51 2.92 15.42
CA SER A 51 19.89 4.22 15.62
C SER A 51 18.44 4.10 16.09
N ASP A 52 17.83 5.23 16.42
CA ASP A 52 16.43 5.28 16.83
C ASP A 52 15.52 4.80 15.69
N LEU A 53 14.46 4.08 16.07
CA LEU A 53 13.52 3.52 15.11
C LEU A 53 12.90 4.62 14.25
N LYS A 54 13.06 4.47 12.94
CA LYS A 54 12.43 5.27 11.91
C LYS A 54 11.88 4.35 10.84
N CYS A 55 10.56 4.20 10.81
CA CYS A 55 9.90 3.23 9.97
C CYS A 55 8.76 3.87 9.19
N LEU A 56 8.61 3.51 7.93
CA LEU A 56 7.56 3.99 7.04
C LEU A 56 6.43 2.96 6.97
N LEU A 57 5.20 3.40 7.18
CA LEU A 57 4.01 2.62 6.89
C LEU A 57 3.78 2.67 5.38
N VAL A 58 3.97 1.52 4.72
CA VAL A 58 3.89 1.41 3.25
C VAL A 58 2.47 1.11 2.80
N ASP A 59 1.79 0.20 3.52
CA ASP A 59 0.42 -0.21 3.23
C ASP A 59 -0.25 -0.78 4.48
N SER A 60 -1.56 -0.91 4.46
CA SER A 60 -2.32 -1.57 5.52
C SER A 60 -3.60 -2.17 4.97
N TRP A 61 -4.00 -3.33 5.52
CA TRP A 61 -5.24 -4.00 5.13
C TRP A 61 -5.86 -4.71 6.33
N TYR A 62 -7.11 -5.05 6.21
CA TYR A 62 -7.81 -5.83 7.22
C TYR A 62 -7.78 -7.33 6.86
N ASP A 63 -7.27 -8.12 7.79
CA ASP A 63 -7.32 -9.59 7.76
C ASP A 63 -8.31 -10.09 8.80
N THR A 64 -9.16 -11.07 8.44
CA THR A 64 -10.21 -11.57 9.33
C THR A 64 -9.69 -12.28 10.57
N TYR A 65 -8.44 -12.78 10.53
CA TYR A 65 -7.81 -13.51 11.63
C TYR A 65 -6.80 -12.67 12.41
N LEU A 66 -6.07 -11.79 11.71
CA LEU A 66 -4.98 -11.00 12.28
C LEU A 66 -5.41 -9.57 12.65
N GLY A 67 -6.62 -9.15 12.26
CA GLY A 67 -7.03 -7.76 12.37
C GLY A 67 -6.33 -6.87 11.34
N VAL A 68 -5.97 -5.66 11.71
CA VAL A 68 -5.23 -4.76 10.83
C VAL A 68 -3.77 -5.21 10.72
N VAL A 69 -3.36 -5.57 9.51
CA VAL A 69 -1.97 -5.89 9.16
C VAL A 69 -1.35 -4.65 8.51
N ILE A 70 -0.19 -4.28 8.99
CA ILE A 70 0.54 -3.07 8.54
C ILE A 70 1.82 -3.50 7.86
N LEU A 71 1.97 -3.18 6.57
CA LEU A 71 3.21 -3.36 5.83
C LEU A 71 4.14 -2.19 6.14
N VAL A 72 5.35 -2.50 6.55
CA VAL A 72 6.32 -1.51 7.01
C VAL A 72 7.66 -1.66 6.31
N ARG A 73 8.32 -0.53 6.10
CA ARG A 73 9.74 -0.47 5.71
C ARG A 73 10.53 0.18 6.83
N VAL A 74 11.45 -0.57 7.42
CA VAL A 74 12.37 -0.04 8.45
C VAL A 74 13.47 0.76 7.75
N ILE A 75 13.53 2.06 8.01
CA ILE A 75 14.56 2.94 7.46
C ILE A 75 15.78 2.92 8.38
N ASN A 76 15.59 3.11 9.69
CA ASN A 76 16.64 3.06 10.70
C ASN A 76 16.13 2.31 11.93
N GLY A 77 17.06 1.79 12.73
CA GLY A 77 16.74 1.05 13.94
C GLY A 77 16.22 -0.35 13.63
N LYS A 78 15.36 -0.84 14.50
CA LYS A 78 14.72 -2.16 14.34
C LYS A 78 13.33 -2.19 14.97
N ILE A 79 12.49 -3.07 14.46
CA ILE A 79 11.18 -3.42 15.01
C ILE A 79 11.24 -4.85 15.55
N SER A 80 10.69 -5.06 16.74
CA SER A 80 10.61 -6.38 17.36
C SER A 80 9.24 -6.61 18.02
N LYS A 81 8.90 -7.86 18.23
CA LYS A 81 7.70 -8.27 18.97
C LYS A 81 7.70 -7.67 20.38
N ASN A 82 6.52 -7.29 20.88
CA ASN A 82 6.27 -6.64 22.18
C ASN A 82 6.85 -5.22 22.30
N MET A 83 7.44 -4.66 21.24
CA MET A 83 7.89 -3.28 21.23
C MET A 83 6.69 -2.32 21.24
N LYS A 84 6.78 -1.25 22.01
CA LYS A 84 5.78 -0.19 22.03
C LYS A 84 6.14 0.86 20.98
N ILE A 85 5.28 1.00 19.98
CA ILE A 85 5.46 1.94 18.87
C ILE A 85 4.45 3.08 18.94
N LYS A 86 4.76 4.17 18.25
CA LYS A 86 3.92 5.35 18.11
C LYS A 86 3.74 5.69 16.63
N MET A 87 2.49 5.87 16.22
CA MET A 87 2.13 6.45 14.93
C MET A 87 2.24 7.98 15.02
N MET A 88 3.05 8.59 14.16
CA MET A 88 3.32 10.03 14.29
C MET A 88 2.15 10.90 13.84
N SER A 89 1.33 10.44 12.86
CA SER A 89 0.18 11.21 12.36
C SER A 89 -0.95 11.31 13.37
N THR A 90 -1.23 10.23 14.11
CA THR A 90 -2.33 10.15 15.08
C THR A 90 -1.88 10.35 16.53
N ASN A 91 -0.57 10.28 16.79
CA ASN A 91 0.03 10.23 18.14
C ASN A 91 -0.42 9.03 18.98
N GLN A 92 -1.06 8.04 18.38
CA GLN A 92 -1.50 6.82 19.08
C GLN A 92 -0.34 5.86 19.28
N GLU A 93 -0.38 5.12 20.39
CA GLU A 93 0.64 4.15 20.78
C GLU A 93 0.06 2.74 20.76
N TYR A 94 0.83 1.79 20.24
CA TYR A 94 0.43 0.40 20.11
C TYR A 94 1.57 -0.54 20.50
N ILE A 95 1.21 -1.75 20.91
CA ILE A 95 2.18 -2.82 21.16
C ILE A 95 2.19 -3.76 19.96
N ILE A 96 3.36 -4.08 19.45
CA ILE A 96 3.53 -5.04 18.36
C ILE A 96 3.26 -6.45 18.88
N GLU A 97 2.24 -7.10 18.32
CA GLU A 97 1.87 -8.48 18.66
C GLU A 97 2.66 -9.49 17.82
N LYS A 98 2.81 -9.20 16.51
CA LYS A 98 3.56 -10.03 15.57
C LYS A 98 4.42 -9.17 14.65
N VAL A 99 5.54 -9.77 14.23
CA VAL A 99 6.42 -9.26 13.18
C VAL A 99 6.62 -10.39 12.18
N GLY A 100 6.59 -10.10 10.89
CA GLY A 100 6.77 -11.13 9.88
C GLY A 100 7.17 -10.57 8.52
N VAL A 101 7.45 -11.49 7.62
CA VAL A 101 7.79 -11.23 6.20
C VAL A 101 6.96 -12.12 5.28
N PHE A 102 6.89 -11.77 4.01
CA PHE A 102 6.25 -12.59 2.97
C PHE A 102 7.32 -13.31 2.13
N THR A 103 7.35 -14.68 2.19
CA THR A 103 8.36 -15.54 1.52
C THR A 103 7.76 -16.77 0.82
N PRO A 104 6.88 -16.73 -0.16
CA PRO A 104 5.84 -15.74 -0.46
C PRO A 104 4.69 -15.74 0.55
N LYS A 105 4.59 -16.76 1.40
CA LYS A 105 3.59 -16.83 2.48
C LYS A 105 4.06 -16.02 3.68
N ALA A 106 3.08 -15.49 4.43
CA ALA A 106 3.35 -14.82 5.68
C ALA A 106 4.11 -15.75 6.64
N THR A 107 5.28 -15.31 7.08
CA THR A 107 6.17 -16.04 7.99
C THR A 107 6.55 -15.15 9.15
N ASP A 108 6.27 -15.60 10.37
CA ASP A 108 6.59 -14.86 11.58
C ASP A 108 8.11 -14.87 11.81
N ILE A 109 8.65 -13.70 12.19
CA ILE A 109 10.05 -13.51 12.55
C ILE A 109 10.17 -12.74 13.86
N ASN A 110 11.35 -12.69 14.45
CA ASN A 110 11.55 -12.02 15.73
C ASN A 110 11.70 -10.51 15.60
N GLU A 111 12.38 -10.04 14.57
CA GLU A 111 12.66 -8.63 14.34
C GLU A 111 12.83 -8.31 12.85
N LEU A 112 12.56 -7.04 12.49
CA LEU A 112 12.93 -6.41 11.22
C LEU A 112 13.99 -5.35 11.49
N ASN A 113 15.04 -5.35 10.70
CA ASN A 113 16.15 -4.42 10.81
C ASN A 113 16.09 -3.32 9.75
N ALA A 114 16.89 -2.29 9.90
CA ALA A 114 17.06 -1.23 8.91
C ALA A 114 17.30 -1.80 7.50
N GLY A 115 16.56 -1.27 6.52
CA GLY A 115 16.54 -1.73 5.13
C GLY A 115 15.54 -2.83 4.81
N GLU A 116 14.98 -3.52 5.82
CA GLU A 116 14.03 -4.61 5.61
C GLU A 116 12.58 -4.13 5.48
N ILE A 117 11.80 -4.91 4.72
CA ILE A 117 10.35 -4.75 4.56
C ILE A 117 9.68 -5.99 5.16
N GLY A 118 8.62 -5.77 5.92
CA GLY A 118 7.82 -6.84 6.49
C GLY A 118 6.48 -6.31 6.99
N PHE A 119 5.75 -7.14 7.70
CA PHE A 119 4.48 -6.76 8.29
C PHE A 119 4.51 -6.81 9.81
N ILE A 120 3.68 -6.00 10.42
CA ILE A 120 3.41 -6.02 11.86
C ILE A 120 1.90 -6.08 12.10
N THR A 121 1.50 -6.68 13.24
CA THR A 121 0.15 -6.57 13.79
C THR A 121 0.21 -5.94 15.17
N THR A 122 -0.78 -5.14 15.51
CA THR A 122 -0.75 -4.29 16.72
C THR A 122 -2.09 -4.28 17.46
N GLY A 123 -3.00 -5.20 17.15
CA GLY A 123 -4.35 -5.23 17.73
C GLY A 123 -5.26 -4.04 17.32
N ILE A 124 -4.85 -3.22 16.36
CA ILE A 124 -5.69 -2.17 15.79
C ILE A 124 -6.91 -2.83 15.12
N LYS A 125 -8.10 -2.34 15.44
CA LYS A 125 -9.37 -2.85 14.90
C LYS A 125 -9.94 -1.98 13.78
N ILE A 126 -9.49 -0.74 13.70
CA ILE A 126 -10.03 0.27 12.78
C ILE A 126 -8.93 0.73 11.85
N LEU A 127 -9.05 0.44 10.55
CA LEU A 127 -8.02 0.74 9.56
C LEU A 127 -7.76 2.26 9.41
N SER A 128 -8.75 3.11 9.65
CA SER A 128 -8.58 4.56 9.62
C SER A 128 -7.55 5.11 10.63
N GLU A 129 -7.14 4.29 11.61
CA GLU A 129 -6.05 4.62 12.54
C GLU A 129 -4.66 4.40 11.92
N THR A 130 -4.58 3.73 10.75
CA THR A 130 -3.35 3.49 10.01
C THR A 130 -3.36 4.28 8.69
N LYS A 131 -2.59 5.33 8.64
CA LYS A 131 -2.47 6.16 7.43
C LYS A 131 -1.27 5.73 6.61
N VAL A 132 -1.50 5.33 5.36
CA VAL A 132 -0.42 5.02 4.42
C VAL A 132 0.52 6.23 4.26
N GLY A 133 1.82 5.98 4.37
CA GLY A 133 2.84 7.04 4.38
C GLY A 133 3.13 7.62 5.77
N ASP A 134 2.46 7.13 6.84
CA ASP A 134 2.79 7.56 8.20
C ASP A 134 4.16 7.06 8.65
N THR A 135 4.71 7.75 9.62
CA THR A 135 5.98 7.38 10.27
C THR A 135 5.69 6.69 11.59
N ILE A 136 6.31 5.54 11.76
CA ILE A 136 6.29 4.75 13.00
C ILE A 136 7.62 4.92 13.71
N CYS A 137 7.58 5.22 15.00
CA CYS A 137 8.77 5.33 15.86
C CYS A 137 8.60 4.56 17.17
N ASP A 138 9.68 4.41 17.93
CA ASP A 138 9.63 3.90 19.31
C ASP A 138 8.87 4.88 20.19
N ALA A 139 7.85 4.42 20.91
CA ALA A 139 7.08 5.26 21.81
C ALA A 139 7.93 5.82 22.97
N ASN A 140 8.99 5.10 23.38
CA ASN A 140 9.92 5.55 24.43
C ASN A 140 10.98 6.54 23.92
N LYS A 141 11.16 6.61 22.60
CA LYS A 141 12.11 7.49 21.91
C LYS A 141 11.46 8.13 20.69
N PRO A 142 10.47 9.00 20.90
CA PRO A 142 9.71 9.58 19.79
C PRO A 142 10.61 10.47 18.92
N LEU A 143 10.41 10.37 17.61
CA LEU A 143 11.10 11.21 16.64
C LEU A 143 10.52 12.62 16.63
N HIS A 144 11.36 13.60 16.33
CA HIS A 144 10.94 15.00 16.16
C HIS A 144 10.44 15.30 14.75
N GLN A 145 10.83 14.52 13.76
CA GLN A 145 10.48 14.73 12.36
C GLN A 145 10.02 13.44 11.68
N ALA A 146 8.82 13.49 11.12
CA ALA A 146 8.30 12.41 10.31
C ALA A 146 9.05 12.27 8.97
N LEU A 147 8.98 11.07 8.40
CA LEU A 147 9.37 10.83 7.01
C LEU A 147 8.46 11.63 6.07
N PRO A 148 8.92 11.97 4.85
CA PRO A 148 8.10 12.72 3.89
C PRO A 148 6.79 12.01 3.50
N GLY A 149 6.70 10.70 3.74
CA GLY A 149 5.52 9.90 3.44
C GLY A 149 5.22 9.80 1.95
N PHE A 150 4.00 9.38 1.62
CA PHE A 150 3.51 9.35 0.26
C PHE A 150 2.59 10.55 0.00
N LYS A 151 2.61 11.06 -1.23
CA LYS A 151 1.61 12.06 -1.65
C LYS A 151 0.24 11.38 -1.69
N PRO A 152 -0.81 11.99 -1.10
CA PRO A 152 -2.15 11.45 -1.19
C PRO A 152 -2.57 11.31 -2.67
N SER A 153 -3.11 10.14 -3.00
CA SER A 153 -3.73 9.92 -4.31
C SER A 153 -4.92 10.88 -4.47
N LYS A 154 -5.00 11.56 -5.62
CA LYS A 154 -6.13 12.44 -5.92
C LYS A 154 -7.01 11.75 -6.96
N PRO A 155 -8.31 11.56 -6.67
CA PRO A 155 -9.23 11.06 -7.66
C PRO A 155 -9.27 11.97 -8.89
N VAL A 156 -9.35 11.37 -10.07
CA VAL A 156 -9.48 12.08 -11.36
C VAL A 156 -10.78 11.75 -12.09
N VAL A 157 -11.45 10.67 -11.70
CA VAL A 157 -12.76 10.29 -12.20
C VAL A 157 -13.74 10.28 -11.03
N PHE A 158 -14.90 10.88 -11.23
CA PHE A 158 -15.97 10.90 -10.23
C PHE A 158 -17.25 10.35 -10.85
N CYS A 159 -17.99 9.53 -10.09
CA CYS A 159 -19.34 9.13 -10.44
C CYS A 159 -20.23 9.01 -9.20
N GLY A 160 -21.55 9.10 -9.42
CA GLY A 160 -22.55 8.80 -8.40
C GLY A 160 -22.91 7.31 -8.43
N LEU A 161 -22.87 6.65 -7.27
CA LEU A 161 -23.39 5.30 -7.08
C LEU A 161 -24.67 5.37 -6.24
N PHE A 162 -25.75 4.85 -6.81
CA PHE A 162 -27.06 4.87 -6.18
C PHE A 162 -27.61 3.44 -6.11
N PRO A 163 -28.20 3.03 -4.98
CA PRO A 163 -28.84 1.72 -4.90
C PRO A 163 -30.06 1.70 -5.81
N VAL A 164 -30.37 0.54 -6.40
CA VAL A 164 -31.58 0.35 -7.22
C VAL A 164 -32.83 0.46 -6.34
N ASP A 165 -32.77 -0.10 -5.14
CA ASP A 165 -33.79 0.05 -4.11
C ASP A 165 -33.26 0.95 -3.00
N SER A 166 -34.01 2.00 -2.65
CA SER A 166 -33.64 2.94 -1.59
C SER A 166 -33.47 2.29 -0.21
N SER A 167 -34.10 1.15 0.04
CA SER A 167 -33.91 0.37 1.26
C SER A 167 -32.51 -0.22 1.41
N GLU A 168 -31.75 -0.36 0.31
CA GLU A 168 -30.40 -0.88 0.29
C GLU A 168 -29.30 0.18 0.50
N TYR A 169 -29.67 1.43 0.76
CA TYR A 169 -28.70 2.51 1.00
C TYR A 169 -27.65 2.16 2.07
N GLN A 170 -28.09 1.57 3.19
CA GLN A 170 -27.17 1.20 4.26
C GLN A 170 -26.23 0.06 3.84
N LYS A 171 -26.73 -0.91 3.08
CA LYS A 171 -25.92 -2.01 2.53
C LYS A 171 -24.86 -1.49 1.56
N LEU A 172 -25.24 -0.56 0.67
CA LEU A 172 -24.29 0.11 -0.23
C LEU A 172 -23.21 0.87 0.56
N LYS A 173 -23.60 1.63 1.59
CA LYS A 173 -22.66 2.35 2.45
C LYS A 173 -21.65 1.43 3.12
N ASP A 174 -22.12 0.33 3.67
CA ASP A 174 -21.28 -0.65 4.37
C ASP A 174 -20.33 -1.35 3.39
N GLY A 175 -20.78 -1.67 2.17
CA GLY A 175 -19.97 -2.23 1.09
C GLY A 175 -18.87 -1.27 0.64
N LEU A 176 -19.21 -0.02 0.36
CA LEU A 176 -18.24 1.02 0.01
C LEU A 176 -17.21 1.24 1.13
N GLY A 177 -17.66 1.26 2.39
CA GLY A 177 -16.77 1.38 3.55
C GLY A 177 -15.77 0.22 3.64
N LYS A 178 -16.21 -1.02 3.40
CA LYS A 178 -15.33 -2.20 3.38
C LYS A 178 -14.35 -2.19 2.21
N LEU A 179 -14.78 -1.76 1.03
CA LEU A 179 -13.88 -1.60 -0.12
C LEU A 179 -12.81 -0.54 0.15
N GLN A 180 -13.19 0.58 0.75
CA GLN A 180 -12.26 1.66 1.11
C GLN A 180 -11.20 1.21 2.12
N LEU A 181 -11.51 0.26 3.01
CA LEU A 181 -10.54 -0.32 3.93
C LEU A 181 -9.36 -1.01 3.20
N ASN A 182 -9.62 -1.58 2.04
CA ASN A 182 -8.62 -2.29 1.24
C ASN A 182 -8.09 -1.46 0.05
N ASP A 183 -8.62 -0.27 -0.15
CA ASP A 183 -8.20 0.64 -1.21
C ASP A 183 -8.21 2.10 -0.72
N ALA A 184 -7.07 2.56 -0.24
CA ALA A 184 -6.89 3.90 0.28
C ALA A 184 -6.99 5.01 -0.81
N SER A 185 -6.97 4.64 -2.09
CA SER A 185 -7.11 5.56 -3.21
C SER A 185 -8.56 5.84 -3.61
N PHE A 186 -9.48 5.01 -3.12
CA PHE A 186 -10.91 5.16 -3.31
C PHE A 186 -11.51 6.09 -2.24
N SER A 187 -12.33 7.04 -2.67
CA SER A 187 -13.04 7.96 -1.77
C SER A 187 -14.54 7.98 -2.07
N PHE A 188 -15.36 8.14 -1.05
CA PHE A 188 -16.80 8.33 -1.24
C PHE A 188 -17.37 9.29 -0.19
N GLU A 189 -18.39 10.02 -0.58
CA GLU A 189 -19.16 10.93 0.26
C GLU A 189 -20.65 10.80 -0.05
N ALA A 190 -21.49 11.04 0.94
CA ALA A 190 -22.93 10.96 0.75
C ALA A 190 -23.39 12.02 -0.26
N GLU A 191 -24.24 11.62 -1.21
CA GLU A 191 -24.84 12.48 -2.23
C GLU A 191 -26.34 12.22 -2.33
N SER A 192 -27.10 13.21 -2.71
CA SER A 192 -28.51 13.10 -2.96
C SER A 192 -28.87 13.60 -4.36
N SER A 193 -29.68 12.83 -5.07
CA SER A 193 -30.22 13.18 -6.37
C SER A 193 -31.74 13.31 -6.30
N SER A 194 -32.29 14.34 -6.89
CA SER A 194 -33.75 14.52 -6.97
C SER A 194 -34.44 13.39 -7.77
N ALA A 195 -33.71 12.75 -8.70
CA ALA A 195 -34.23 11.69 -9.56
C ALA A 195 -33.94 10.29 -9.00
N LEU A 196 -32.75 10.08 -8.36
CA LEU A 196 -32.26 8.77 -7.94
C LEU A 196 -32.28 8.55 -6.41
N GLY A 197 -32.62 9.58 -5.64
CA GLY A 197 -32.65 9.50 -4.19
C GLY A 197 -31.28 9.65 -3.53
N LEU A 198 -31.06 8.89 -2.44
CA LEU A 198 -29.81 8.91 -1.68
C LEU A 198 -28.80 7.95 -2.27
N GLY A 199 -27.56 8.39 -2.39
CA GLY A 199 -26.45 7.63 -2.90
C GLY A 199 -25.11 8.18 -2.42
N PHE A 200 -24.04 7.89 -3.17
CA PHE A 200 -22.68 8.29 -2.84
C PHE A 200 -21.97 8.82 -4.06
N ARG A 201 -21.32 9.97 -3.93
CA ARG A 201 -20.33 10.45 -4.87
C ARG A 201 -19.01 9.78 -4.59
N CYS A 202 -18.51 9.03 -5.56
CA CYS A 202 -17.29 8.25 -5.45
C CYS A 202 -16.19 8.82 -6.32
N GLY A 203 -14.96 8.82 -5.80
CA GLY A 203 -13.76 9.29 -6.50
C GLY A 203 -12.79 8.14 -6.79
N PHE A 204 -12.28 8.07 -8.03
CA PHE A 204 -11.45 7.00 -8.55
C PHE A 204 -10.19 7.55 -9.24
N LEU A 205 -9.12 6.75 -9.29
CA LEU A 205 -7.86 7.09 -9.99
C LEU A 205 -7.99 7.09 -11.51
N GLY A 206 -9.02 6.44 -12.05
CA GLY A 206 -9.27 6.32 -13.48
C GLY A 206 -10.46 5.42 -13.78
N LEU A 207 -10.79 5.24 -15.07
CA LEU A 207 -11.94 4.41 -15.50
C LEU A 207 -11.75 2.94 -15.14
N LEU A 208 -10.55 2.39 -15.29
CA LEU A 208 -10.28 1.01 -14.91
C LEU A 208 -10.46 0.79 -13.40
N HIS A 209 -10.05 1.74 -12.58
CA HIS A 209 -10.27 1.68 -11.14
C HIS A 209 -11.76 1.71 -10.79
N LEU A 210 -12.54 2.56 -11.47
CA LEU A 210 -14.00 2.60 -11.37
C LEU A 210 -14.62 1.22 -11.67
N GLU A 211 -14.25 0.60 -12.80
CA GLU A 211 -14.75 -0.70 -13.22
C GLU A 211 -14.43 -1.79 -12.20
N ILE A 212 -13.19 -1.83 -11.69
CA ILE A 212 -12.76 -2.81 -10.68
C ILE A 212 -13.57 -2.65 -9.39
N ILE A 213 -13.73 -1.43 -8.89
CA ILE A 213 -14.48 -1.18 -7.65
C ILE A 213 -15.96 -1.52 -7.83
N THR A 214 -16.56 -1.17 -8.97
CA THR A 214 -17.96 -1.49 -9.26
C THR A 214 -18.19 -3.01 -9.35
N GLU A 215 -17.32 -3.73 -10.08
CA GLU A 215 -17.39 -5.20 -10.19
C GLU A 215 -17.23 -5.88 -8.83
N ARG A 216 -16.28 -5.39 -8.01
CA ARG A 216 -16.11 -5.91 -6.65
C ARG A 216 -17.31 -5.66 -5.77
N LEU A 217 -17.91 -4.45 -5.85
CA LEU A 217 -19.11 -4.11 -5.08
C LEU A 217 -20.27 -5.05 -5.42
N GLU A 218 -20.49 -5.32 -6.71
CA GLU A 218 -21.55 -6.24 -7.17
C GLU A 218 -21.30 -7.70 -6.78
N ARG A 219 -20.04 -8.13 -6.75
CA ARG A 219 -19.67 -9.52 -6.48
C ARG A 219 -19.58 -9.84 -4.98
N GLU A 220 -19.10 -8.89 -4.18
CA GLU A 220 -18.74 -9.15 -2.77
C GLU A 220 -19.84 -8.68 -1.79
N PHE A 221 -20.75 -7.79 -2.23
CA PHE A 221 -21.77 -7.15 -1.37
C PHE A 221 -23.14 -7.06 -2.02
#